data_4f9d40c799b0865deae52fafa129afc4
#
_entry.id   4f9d40c799b0865deae52fafa129afc4
#
_cell.length_a   1.000
_cell.length_b   1.000
_cell.length_c   1.000
_cell.angle_alpha   90.00
_cell.angle_beta   90.00
_cell.angle_gamma   90.00
#
_symmetry.space_group_name_H-M   'P 1'
#
loop_
_entity.id
_entity.type
_entity.pdbx_description
1 polymer ?
#
loop_
_entity_poly.entity_id
_entity_poly.type
_entity_poly.pdbx_seq_one_letter_code
_entity_poly.pdbx_strand_id
1 'polypeptide(L)'
;TFKAAITPGGAGGSANDSVHSVNGDVNGEMTQYATTMTPVDGLTIAASYYDFSDMGASDNRQSREGGSLSANYSMGSFSIGYGETRFTPEQAAGVGNSAAVVVDFYENVGYSLGFAVNENLSVSLTQEESTKNQKSKATATDAITRSDVTMEIQTIDVAYTVGGATFSVSSSEGTNDSYTSGDDTNEHIFAMSLAF
;
A
#
# COMPACT_ATOMS: atom_id res chain seq x y z
N THR A 1 10.30 16.88 9.60
CA THR A 1 8.95 17.46 9.57
C THR A 1 7.98 16.52 10.28
N PHE A 2 7.11 17.07 11.10
CA PHE A 2 6.01 16.34 11.71
C PHE A 2 4.69 17.01 11.32
N LYS A 3 3.68 16.21 10.97
CA LYS A 3 2.33 16.68 10.64
C LYS A 3 1.33 15.85 11.44
N ALA A 4 0.28 16.51 11.93
CA ALA A 4 -0.90 15.87 12.52
C ALA A 4 -2.16 16.56 11.98
N ALA A 5 -3.18 15.81 11.70
CA ALA A 5 -4.47 16.32 11.25
C ALA A 5 -5.60 15.50 11.89
N ILE A 6 -6.69 16.18 12.19
CA ILE A 6 -7.94 15.58 12.64
C ILE A 6 -9.01 16.00 11.63
N THR A 7 -9.67 15.03 11.05
CA THR A 7 -10.84 15.27 10.20
C THR A 7 -12.08 14.90 11.00
N PRO A 8 -12.94 15.86 11.38
CA PRO A 8 -14.12 15.57 12.19
C PRO A 8 -15.07 14.65 11.41
N GLY A 9 -15.69 13.72 12.12
CA GLY A 9 -16.74 12.87 11.56
C GLY A 9 -17.98 13.68 11.20
N GLY A 10 -18.59 13.37 10.07
CA GLY A 10 -19.86 13.96 9.64
C GLY A 10 -21.03 13.21 10.27
N ALA A 11 -22.01 13.92 10.84
CA ALA A 11 -23.31 13.34 11.15
C ALA A 11 -24.01 13.00 9.82
N GLY A 12 -24.27 11.72 9.62
CA GLY A 12 -24.68 11.15 8.36
C GLY A 12 -25.82 11.86 7.63
N GLY A 13 -25.87 11.70 6.34
CA GLY A 13 -27.03 11.93 5.52
C GLY A 13 -26.90 12.90 4.36
N SER A 14 -25.77 13.44 4.04
CA SER A 14 -25.60 14.19 2.80
C SER A 14 -24.46 13.65 1.95
N ALA A 15 -24.83 13.25 0.75
CA ALA A 15 -23.96 12.64 -0.25
C ALA A 15 -22.81 13.53 -0.78
N ASN A 16 -22.51 14.62 -0.15
CA ASN A 16 -21.57 15.61 -0.67
C ASN A 16 -20.21 15.62 0.04
N ASP A 17 -20.02 14.87 1.09
CA ASP A 17 -18.71 14.70 1.70
C ASP A 17 -18.13 13.34 1.30
N SER A 18 -17.91 13.22 0.03
CA SER A 18 -17.93 11.99 -0.74
C SER A 18 -16.63 11.20 -0.72
N VAL A 19 -15.69 11.49 0.15
CA VAL A 19 -14.47 10.69 0.15
C VAL A 19 -14.67 9.35 0.88
N HIS A 20 -15.71 9.22 1.69
CA HIS A 20 -15.90 8.03 2.52
C HIS A 20 -17.36 7.61 2.79
N SER A 21 -18.31 8.08 2.00
CA SER A 21 -19.71 7.65 2.13
C SER A 21 -19.93 6.31 1.46
N VAL A 22 -19.94 5.25 2.21
CA VAL A 22 -20.49 3.97 1.76
C VAL A 22 -21.81 3.77 2.49
N ASN A 23 -22.91 3.86 1.75
CA ASN A 23 -24.25 3.46 2.18
C ASN A 23 -24.85 4.14 3.45
N GLY A 24 -24.73 5.44 3.58
CA GLY A 24 -25.46 6.16 4.63
C GLY A 24 -24.93 5.98 6.05
N ASP A 25 -23.75 5.41 6.19
CA ASP A 25 -23.07 5.27 7.48
C ASP A 25 -22.41 6.58 7.90
N VAL A 26 -22.45 6.87 9.18
CA VAL A 26 -21.82 8.01 9.82
C VAL A 26 -20.30 7.89 9.61
N ASN A 27 -19.69 8.85 8.93
CA ASN A 27 -18.24 8.90 8.82
C ASN A 27 -17.64 9.21 10.18
N GLY A 28 -16.85 8.27 10.72
CA GLY A 28 -16.09 8.48 11.94
C GLY A 28 -15.05 9.60 11.79
N GLU A 29 -14.66 10.15 12.91
CA GLU A 29 -13.51 11.07 12.95
C GLU A 29 -12.25 10.35 12.49
N MET A 30 -11.44 11.00 11.66
CA MET A 30 -10.15 10.46 11.24
C MET A 30 -9.02 11.26 11.91
N THR A 31 -8.10 10.53 12.52
CA THR A 31 -6.85 11.08 13.03
C THR A 31 -5.69 10.62 12.17
N GLN A 32 -4.80 11.55 11.82
CA GLN A 32 -3.64 11.27 10.97
C GLN A 32 -2.36 11.83 11.59
N TYR A 33 -1.28 11.07 11.44
CA TYR A 33 0.07 11.50 11.81
C TYR A 33 1.03 11.16 10.68
N ALA A 34 1.96 12.06 10.40
CA ALA A 34 3.04 11.80 9.46
C ALA A 34 4.34 12.47 9.92
N THR A 35 5.43 11.81 9.70
CA THR A 35 6.77 12.36 9.95
C THR A 35 7.70 12.03 8.81
N THR A 36 8.61 12.97 8.54
CA THR A 36 9.72 12.76 7.60
C THR A 36 10.96 13.35 8.23
N MET A 37 12.06 12.61 8.18
CA MET A 37 13.36 13.00 8.69
C MET A 37 14.47 12.61 7.70
N THR A 38 15.51 13.45 7.71
CA THR A 38 16.74 13.23 6.96
C THR A 38 17.91 13.25 7.95
N PRO A 39 18.12 12.14 8.69
CA PRO A 39 19.08 12.13 9.80
C PRO A 39 20.53 12.27 9.37
N VAL A 40 20.84 11.84 8.16
CA VAL A 40 22.14 11.99 7.50
C VAL A 40 21.94 12.29 6.03
N ASP A 41 22.96 12.82 5.39
CA ASP A 41 22.92 13.11 3.95
C ASP A 41 22.60 11.85 3.13
N GLY A 42 21.71 11.98 2.18
CA GLY A 42 21.23 10.88 1.34
C GLY A 42 20.17 9.97 1.97
N LEU A 43 19.94 10.00 3.29
CA LEU A 43 18.95 9.15 3.96
C LEU A 43 17.67 9.92 4.27
N THR A 44 16.57 9.42 3.77
CA THR A 44 15.22 9.89 4.12
C THR A 44 14.44 8.76 4.76
N ILE A 45 13.84 9.02 5.92
CA ILE A 45 12.94 8.12 6.63
C ILE A 45 11.59 8.82 6.74
N ALA A 46 10.52 8.13 6.38
CA ALA A 46 9.16 8.63 6.54
C ALA A 46 8.28 7.58 7.21
N ALA A 47 7.35 8.04 8.04
CA ALA A 47 6.33 7.20 8.65
C ALA A 47 5.00 7.94 8.65
N SER A 48 3.91 7.21 8.49
CA SER A 48 2.57 7.74 8.63
C SER A 48 1.64 6.73 9.30
N TYR A 49 0.61 7.26 9.94
CA TYR A 49 -0.46 6.47 10.52
C TYR A 49 -1.76 7.25 10.41
N TYR A 50 -2.85 6.55 10.15
CA TYR A 50 -4.20 7.10 10.25
C TYR A 50 -5.14 6.07 10.88
N ASP A 51 -6.13 6.57 11.58
CA ASP A 51 -7.16 5.80 12.24
C ASP A 51 -8.50 6.51 12.10
N PHE A 52 -9.54 5.75 11.82
CA PHE A 52 -10.92 6.21 11.85
C PHE A 52 -11.57 5.76 13.15
N SER A 53 -12.13 6.69 13.92
CA SER A 53 -12.89 6.36 15.11
C SER A 53 -14.07 5.45 14.75
N ASP A 54 -14.43 4.59 15.69
CA ASP A 54 -15.51 3.62 15.53
C ASP A 54 -16.80 4.26 15.02
N MET A 55 -17.30 3.75 13.94
CA MET A 55 -18.51 4.20 13.26
C MET A 55 -19.75 3.59 13.90
N GLY A 56 -20.10 4.02 15.11
CA GLY A 56 -21.32 3.65 15.81
C GLY A 56 -21.34 2.21 16.33
N ALA A 57 -22.10 2.03 17.39
CA ALA A 57 -22.11 0.86 18.27
C ALA A 57 -22.75 -0.41 17.67
N SER A 58 -22.37 -0.86 16.52
CA SER A 58 -22.63 -2.25 16.16
C SER A 58 -21.35 -3.05 16.34
N ASP A 59 -21.29 -3.87 17.34
CA ASP A 59 -20.17 -4.61 17.90
C ASP A 59 -19.36 -5.51 16.94
N ASN A 60 -19.59 -5.44 15.65
CA ASN A 60 -18.98 -6.34 14.66
C ASN A 60 -18.38 -5.62 13.44
N ARG A 61 -18.21 -4.31 13.50
CA ARG A 61 -17.57 -3.56 12.43
C ARG A 61 -16.05 -3.51 12.62
N GLN A 62 -15.33 -3.55 11.52
CA GLN A 62 -13.90 -3.31 11.47
C GLN A 62 -13.68 -1.88 11.00
N SER A 63 -13.05 -1.03 11.85
CA SER A 63 -12.68 0.33 11.49
C SER A 63 -11.51 0.34 10.52
N ARG A 64 -11.45 1.37 9.69
CA ARG A 64 -10.30 1.61 8.83
C ARG A 64 -9.14 2.15 9.65
N GLU A 65 -8.00 1.54 9.48
CA GLU A 65 -6.72 2.04 9.97
C GLU A 65 -5.62 1.72 8.98
N GLY A 66 -4.56 2.46 9.01
CA GLY A 66 -3.41 2.16 8.19
C GLY A 66 -2.18 2.94 8.60
N GLY A 67 -1.05 2.44 8.15
CA GLY A 67 0.23 3.07 8.42
C GLY A 67 1.25 2.72 7.35
N SER A 68 2.31 3.50 7.30
CA SER A 68 3.45 3.26 6.44
C SER A 68 4.75 3.60 7.15
N LEU A 69 5.80 2.87 6.79
CA LEU A 69 7.18 3.17 7.11
C LEU A 69 7.99 3.06 5.83
N SER A 70 8.87 4.02 5.57
CA SER A 70 9.81 3.93 4.46
C SER A 70 11.17 4.49 4.82
N ALA A 71 12.20 3.94 4.20
CA ALA A 71 13.57 4.42 4.27
C ALA A 71 14.18 4.38 2.88
N ASN A 72 14.72 5.50 2.41
CA ASN A 72 15.41 5.61 1.14
C ASN A 72 16.79 6.21 1.38
N TYR A 73 17.82 5.54 0.87
CA TYR A 73 19.19 6.00 0.95
C TYR A 73 19.82 6.08 -0.43
N SER A 74 20.41 7.22 -0.73
CA SER A 74 21.13 7.47 -1.98
C SER A 74 22.57 7.84 -1.69
N MET A 75 23.51 7.17 -2.36
CA MET A 75 24.94 7.39 -2.22
C MET A 75 25.61 7.31 -3.59
N GLY A 76 26.00 8.46 -4.12
CA GLY A 76 26.60 8.55 -5.47
C GLY A 76 25.65 7.98 -6.53
N SER A 77 26.09 6.94 -7.22
CA SER A 77 25.31 6.27 -8.27
C SER A 77 24.31 5.21 -7.76
N PHE A 78 24.29 4.93 -6.46
CA PHE A 78 23.44 3.90 -5.87
C PHE A 78 22.28 4.51 -5.09
N SER A 79 21.15 3.84 -5.14
CA SER A 79 20.03 4.09 -4.26
C SER A 79 19.46 2.76 -3.76
N ILE A 80 19.03 2.73 -2.51
CA ILE A 80 18.33 1.61 -1.91
C ILE A 80 17.08 2.13 -1.21
N GLY A 81 15.98 1.44 -1.37
CA GLY A 81 14.71 1.76 -0.75
C GLY A 81 14.11 0.57 -0.03
N TYR A 82 13.43 0.86 1.06
CA TYR A 82 12.56 -0.04 1.79
C TYR A 82 11.24 0.68 2.07
N GLY A 83 10.13 -0.01 1.93
CA GLY A 83 8.82 0.46 2.28
C GLY A 83 7.96 -0.65 2.86
N GLU A 84 7.18 -0.31 3.88
CA GLU A 84 6.19 -1.18 4.49
C GLU A 84 4.92 -0.39 4.67
N THR A 85 3.77 -0.98 4.31
CA THR A 85 2.46 -0.41 4.57
C THR A 85 1.53 -1.47 5.11
N ARG A 86 0.66 -1.07 6.02
CA ARG A 86 -0.43 -1.90 6.50
C ARG A 86 -1.73 -1.14 6.38
N PHE A 87 -2.75 -1.82 5.89
CA PHE A 87 -4.08 -1.26 5.68
C PHE A 87 -5.16 -2.25 6.13
N THR A 88 -5.97 -1.84 7.08
CA THR A 88 -7.17 -2.54 7.54
C THR A 88 -8.38 -1.92 6.84
N PRO A 89 -9.08 -2.62 5.94
CA PRO A 89 -10.26 -2.09 5.28
C PRO A 89 -11.45 -2.03 6.22
N GLU A 90 -12.32 -1.06 5.99
CA GLU A 90 -13.62 -1.05 6.66
C GLU A 90 -14.45 -2.26 6.25
N GLN A 91 -15.12 -2.86 7.22
CA GLN A 91 -16.03 -3.99 6.99
C GLN A 91 -17.35 -3.73 7.73
N ALA A 92 -18.45 -3.73 7.00
CA ALA A 92 -19.80 -3.53 7.55
C ALA A 92 -20.28 -4.65 8.47
N ALA A 93 -19.72 -5.84 8.33
CA ALA A 93 -19.99 -6.99 9.19
C ALA A 93 -18.67 -7.64 9.57
N GLY A 94 -18.32 -7.57 10.84
CA GLY A 94 -17.22 -8.38 11.38
C GLY A 94 -17.56 -9.87 11.28
N VAL A 95 -16.55 -10.69 11.52
CA VAL A 95 -16.68 -12.16 11.61
C VAL A 95 -17.52 -12.52 12.84
N GLY A 96 -18.77 -12.08 12.88
CA GLY A 96 -19.62 -12.25 14.06
C GLY A 96 -20.65 -13.37 13.96
N ASN A 97 -21.38 -13.47 12.86
CA ASN A 97 -22.60 -14.24 12.81
C ASN A 97 -22.79 -15.13 11.58
N SER A 98 -21.82 -15.24 10.68
CA SER A 98 -21.95 -16.11 9.51
C SER A 98 -20.59 -16.54 8.98
N ALA A 99 -20.55 -17.61 8.22
CA ALA A 99 -19.38 -18.16 7.53
C ALA A 99 -18.77 -17.21 6.46
N ALA A 100 -18.79 -15.91 6.70
CA ALA A 100 -18.21 -14.92 5.80
C ALA A 100 -16.68 -14.89 5.97
N VAL A 101 -15.98 -15.01 4.85
CA VAL A 101 -14.57 -14.70 4.78
C VAL A 101 -14.45 -13.19 4.60
N VAL A 102 -13.71 -12.52 5.48
CA VAL A 102 -13.48 -11.08 5.42
C VAL A 102 -11.98 -10.81 5.42
N VAL A 103 -11.57 -9.72 4.79
CA VAL A 103 -10.17 -9.28 4.83
C VAL A 103 -9.89 -8.68 6.21
N ASP A 104 -8.91 -9.22 6.92
CA ASP A 104 -8.44 -8.66 8.19
C ASP A 104 -7.58 -7.42 7.92
N PHE A 105 -6.53 -7.58 7.15
CA PHE A 105 -5.70 -6.48 6.68
C PHE A 105 -4.90 -6.85 5.43
N TYR A 106 -4.37 -5.85 4.78
CA TYR A 106 -3.31 -5.98 3.77
C TYR A 106 -2.00 -5.50 4.38
N GLU A 107 -0.93 -6.21 4.09
CA GLU A 107 0.44 -5.83 4.43
C GLU A 107 1.28 -5.86 3.17
N ASN A 108 1.95 -4.75 2.88
CA ASN A 108 2.80 -4.64 1.70
C ASN A 108 4.22 -4.30 2.15
N VAL A 109 5.19 -4.99 1.58
CA VAL A 109 6.62 -4.76 1.80
C VAL A 109 7.28 -4.60 0.45
N GLY A 110 8.06 -3.54 0.29
CA GLY A 110 8.77 -3.25 -0.95
C GLY A 110 10.25 -2.99 -0.70
N TYR A 111 11.07 -3.50 -1.61
CA TYR A 111 12.50 -3.26 -1.66
C TYR A 111 12.88 -2.72 -3.04
N SER A 112 13.79 -1.77 -3.08
CA SER A 112 14.29 -1.23 -4.34
C SER A 112 15.79 -1.03 -4.31
N LEU A 113 16.43 -1.28 -5.44
CA LEU A 113 17.83 -0.99 -5.69
C LEU A 113 17.95 -0.28 -7.04
N GLY A 114 18.53 0.90 -7.03
CA GLY A 114 18.79 1.68 -8.23
C GLY A 114 20.28 1.90 -8.45
N PHE A 115 20.70 1.90 -9.70
CA PHE A 115 22.07 2.16 -10.09
C PHE A 115 22.15 3.01 -11.37
N ALA A 116 22.74 4.20 -11.25
CA ALA A 116 23.12 5.01 -12.40
C ALA A 116 24.46 4.51 -12.95
N VAL A 117 24.42 3.75 -14.03
CA VAL A 117 25.61 3.17 -14.68
C VAL A 117 26.52 4.29 -15.23
N ASN A 118 25.89 5.30 -15.80
CA ASN A 118 26.52 6.55 -16.26
C ASN A 118 25.45 7.66 -16.37
N GLU A 119 25.83 8.83 -16.89
CA GLU A 119 24.93 9.99 -17.04
C GLU A 119 23.68 9.70 -17.91
N ASN A 120 23.73 8.68 -18.74
CA ASN A 120 22.68 8.37 -19.70
C ASN A 120 21.91 7.07 -19.39
N LEU A 121 22.50 6.16 -18.61
CA LEU A 121 21.98 4.82 -18.39
C LEU A 121 21.76 4.57 -16.90
N SER A 122 20.54 4.16 -16.55
CA SER A 122 20.16 3.68 -15.22
C SER A 122 19.46 2.33 -15.28
N VAL A 123 19.64 1.57 -14.22
CA VAL A 123 18.98 0.27 -13.99
C VAL A 123 18.39 0.29 -12.59
N SER A 124 17.19 -0.25 -12.43
CA SER A 124 16.58 -0.50 -11.12
C SER A 124 15.98 -1.89 -11.03
N LEU A 125 15.97 -2.39 -9.80
CA LEU A 125 15.31 -3.62 -9.40
C LEU A 125 14.36 -3.28 -8.26
N THR A 126 13.13 -3.74 -8.37
CA THR A 126 12.12 -3.61 -7.33
C THR A 126 11.52 -4.98 -7.03
N GLN A 127 11.35 -5.29 -5.76
CA GLN A 127 10.58 -6.45 -5.30
C GLN A 127 9.50 -5.95 -4.35
N GLU A 128 8.29 -6.37 -4.59
CA GLU A 128 7.12 -6.05 -3.78
C GLU A 128 6.41 -7.33 -3.38
N GLU A 129 6.03 -7.41 -2.11
CA GLU A 129 5.22 -8.45 -1.53
C GLU A 129 3.97 -7.81 -0.96
N SER A 130 2.81 -8.33 -1.33
CA SER A 130 1.52 -7.87 -0.80
C SER A 130 0.74 -9.05 -0.24
N THR A 131 0.55 -9.08 1.07
CA THR A 131 -0.16 -10.15 1.77
C THR A 131 -1.57 -9.72 2.11
N LYS A 132 -2.55 -10.45 1.59
CA LYS A 132 -3.94 -10.34 1.99
C LYS A 132 -4.22 -11.32 3.12
N ASN A 133 -4.42 -10.80 4.32
CA ASN A 133 -4.79 -11.56 5.49
C ASN A 133 -6.31 -11.66 5.59
N GLN A 134 -6.83 -12.86 5.68
CA GLN A 134 -8.26 -13.12 5.76
C GLN A 134 -8.62 -13.82 7.07
N LYS A 135 -9.80 -13.52 7.59
CA LYS A 135 -10.35 -14.19 8.75
C LYS A 135 -11.75 -14.71 8.45
N SER A 136 -12.10 -15.84 9.04
CA SER A 136 -13.42 -16.48 8.90
C SER A 136 -13.82 -17.22 10.17
N LYS A 137 -15.12 -17.43 10.34
CA LYS A 137 -15.69 -18.33 11.33
C LYS A 137 -16.71 -19.21 10.64
N ALA A 138 -16.77 -20.50 10.99
CA ALA A 138 -17.81 -21.39 10.48
C ALA A 138 -19.15 -21.12 11.16
N THR A 139 -19.14 -20.87 12.47
CA THR A 139 -20.32 -20.46 13.26
C THR A 139 -19.96 -19.34 14.24
N ALA A 140 -20.96 -18.68 14.83
CA ALA A 140 -20.75 -17.60 15.80
C ALA A 140 -19.94 -18.02 17.03
N THR A 141 -19.94 -19.30 17.38
CA THR A 141 -19.24 -19.86 18.56
C THR A 141 -17.87 -20.43 18.25
N ASP A 142 -17.52 -20.57 16.98
CA ASP A 142 -16.25 -21.15 16.60
C ASP A 142 -15.09 -20.16 16.75
N ALA A 143 -13.88 -20.71 16.85
CA ALA A 143 -12.68 -19.89 16.80
C ALA A 143 -12.49 -19.24 15.41
N ILE A 144 -11.86 -18.07 15.39
CA ILE A 144 -11.50 -17.41 14.13
C ILE A 144 -10.37 -18.21 13.47
N THR A 145 -10.61 -18.58 12.22
CA THR A 145 -9.57 -19.14 11.34
C THR A 145 -8.98 -18.02 10.49
N ARG A 146 -7.67 -18.00 10.32
CA ARG A 146 -6.95 -17.06 9.45
C ARG A 146 -6.30 -17.78 8.29
N SER A 147 -6.26 -17.13 7.16
CA SER A 147 -5.55 -17.58 5.96
C SER A 147 -4.95 -16.39 5.25
N ASP A 148 -3.79 -16.59 4.66
CA ASP A 148 -3.03 -15.54 3.99
C ASP A 148 -2.77 -15.95 2.55
N VAL A 149 -2.79 -15.00 1.64
CA VAL A 149 -2.27 -15.15 0.29
C VAL A 149 -1.35 -13.98 0.03
N THR A 150 -0.11 -14.29 -0.36
CA THR A 150 0.88 -13.28 -0.73
C THR A 150 1.03 -13.24 -2.24
N MET A 151 0.85 -12.07 -2.80
CA MET A 151 1.20 -11.71 -4.16
C MET A 151 2.61 -11.15 -4.15
N GLU A 152 3.48 -11.61 -5.03
CA GLU A 152 4.84 -11.10 -5.18
C GLU A 152 5.01 -10.53 -6.58
N ILE A 153 5.69 -9.39 -6.68
CA ILE A 153 6.02 -8.76 -7.96
C ILE A 153 7.51 -8.40 -7.95
N GLN A 154 8.22 -8.84 -8.97
CA GLN A 154 9.58 -8.43 -9.22
C GLN A 154 9.67 -7.65 -10.52
N THR A 155 10.29 -6.48 -10.51
CA THR A 155 10.42 -5.61 -11.68
C THR A 155 11.87 -5.22 -11.90
N ILE A 156 12.31 -5.30 -13.14
CA ILE A 156 13.59 -4.76 -13.61
C ILE A 156 13.28 -3.63 -14.59
N ASP A 157 13.83 -2.45 -14.34
CA ASP A 157 13.73 -1.31 -15.23
C ASP A 157 15.11 -0.90 -15.76
N VAL A 158 15.15 -0.54 -17.03
CA VAL A 158 16.32 0.06 -17.67
C VAL A 158 15.88 1.33 -18.38
N ALA A 159 16.57 2.43 -18.14
CA ALA A 159 16.30 3.69 -18.82
C ALA A 159 17.59 4.25 -19.45
N TYR A 160 17.49 4.67 -20.71
CA TYR A 160 18.56 5.28 -21.46
C TYR A 160 18.14 6.61 -22.07
N THR A 161 18.89 7.67 -21.75
CA THR A 161 18.61 9.04 -22.22
C THR A 161 19.67 9.50 -23.22
N VAL A 162 19.24 9.97 -24.37
CA VAL A 162 20.12 10.52 -25.40
C VAL A 162 19.42 11.65 -26.15
N GLY A 163 20.09 12.80 -26.30
CA GLY A 163 19.61 13.91 -27.13
C GLY A 163 18.22 14.44 -26.78
N GLY A 164 17.83 14.41 -25.50
CA GLY A 164 16.49 14.82 -25.04
C GLY A 164 15.41 13.75 -25.17
N ALA A 165 15.74 12.55 -25.67
CA ALA A 165 14.87 11.39 -25.66
C ALA A 165 15.27 10.42 -24.53
N THR A 166 14.29 9.88 -23.83
CA THR A 166 14.48 8.78 -22.86
C THR A 166 13.73 7.56 -23.33
N PHE A 167 14.43 6.46 -23.47
CA PHE A 167 13.89 5.13 -23.76
C PHE A 167 13.90 4.31 -22.47
N SER A 168 12.81 3.67 -22.14
CA SER A 168 12.72 2.79 -20.99
C SER A 168 12.11 1.44 -21.34
N VAL A 169 12.61 0.42 -20.66
CA VAL A 169 12.10 -0.95 -20.70
C VAL A 169 11.85 -1.38 -19.28
N SER A 170 10.67 -1.88 -18.99
CA SER A 170 10.28 -2.51 -17.75
C SER A 170 9.90 -3.95 -18.01
N SER A 171 10.36 -4.85 -17.18
CA SER A 171 9.98 -6.26 -17.18
C SER A 171 9.56 -6.65 -15.77
N SER A 172 8.31 -7.05 -15.62
CA SER A 172 7.71 -7.45 -14.35
C SER A 172 7.24 -8.90 -14.40
N GLU A 173 7.54 -9.63 -13.35
CA GLU A 173 7.03 -10.98 -13.09
C GLU A 173 6.23 -10.95 -11.79
N GLY A 174 5.01 -11.47 -11.84
CA GLY A 174 4.11 -11.53 -10.69
C GLY A 174 3.68 -12.97 -10.39
N THR A 175 3.56 -13.31 -9.12
CA THR A 175 2.99 -14.58 -8.65
C THR A 175 1.78 -14.32 -7.78
N ASN A 176 0.81 -15.24 -7.84
CA ASN A 176 -0.47 -15.15 -7.13
C ASN A 176 -1.22 -13.83 -7.39
N ASP A 177 -1.28 -13.41 -8.65
CA ASP A 177 -1.91 -12.16 -9.04
C ASP A 177 -3.33 -12.05 -8.48
N SER A 178 -3.70 -10.84 -8.09
CA SER A 178 -4.99 -10.55 -7.46
C SER A 178 -5.27 -11.44 -6.23
N TYR A 179 -4.22 -11.91 -5.56
CA TYR A 179 -4.27 -12.85 -4.42
C TYR A 179 -4.95 -14.17 -4.76
N THR A 180 -4.79 -14.64 -5.99
CA THR A 180 -5.24 -15.95 -6.45
C THR A 180 -4.05 -16.90 -6.53
N SER A 181 -4.05 -17.94 -5.71
CA SER A 181 -2.93 -18.90 -5.67
C SER A 181 -2.71 -19.57 -7.02
N GLY A 182 -1.48 -19.46 -7.54
CA GLY A 182 -1.05 -20.05 -8.81
C GLY A 182 -1.43 -19.25 -10.05
N ASP A 183 -1.93 -18.03 -9.89
CA ASP A 183 -2.16 -17.09 -10.99
C ASP A 183 -0.89 -16.23 -11.15
N ASP A 184 -0.11 -16.52 -12.18
CA ASP A 184 1.17 -15.85 -12.43
C ASP A 184 1.06 -14.95 -13.66
N THR A 185 1.68 -13.77 -13.58
CA THR A 185 1.65 -12.76 -14.64
C THR A 185 3.04 -12.34 -15.07
N ASN A 186 3.16 -11.95 -16.32
CA ASN A 186 4.37 -11.34 -16.88
C ASN A 186 3.99 -10.13 -17.72
N GLU A 187 4.66 -9.02 -17.51
CA GLU A 187 4.43 -7.79 -18.25
C GLU A 187 5.76 -7.20 -18.73
N HIS A 188 5.75 -6.74 -19.98
CA HIS A 188 6.88 -5.99 -20.56
C HIS A 188 6.38 -4.67 -21.13
N ILE A 189 6.95 -3.57 -20.65
CA ILE A 189 6.61 -2.22 -21.09
C ILE A 189 7.81 -1.59 -21.77
N PHE A 190 7.57 -1.04 -22.97
CA PHE A 190 8.52 -0.18 -23.68
C PHE A 190 7.94 1.22 -23.76
N ALA A 191 8.68 2.20 -23.29
CA ALA A 191 8.24 3.58 -23.34
C ALA A 191 9.33 4.49 -23.92
N MET A 192 8.90 5.60 -24.52
CA MET A 192 9.77 6.67 -24.97
C MET A 192 9.16 8.01 -24.57
N SER A 193 9.95 8.87 -23.96
CA SER A 193 9.60 10.26 -23.70
C SER A 193 10.55 11.20 -24.43
N LEU A 194 10.01 12.36 -24.86
CA LEU A 194 10.77 13.42 -25.55
C LEU A 194 10.62 14.72 -24.78
N ALA A 195 11.75 15.40 -24.53
CA ALA A 195 11.76 16.74 -24.01
C ALA A 195 12.05 17.74 -25.15
N PHE A 196 11.18 18.78 -25.30
CA PHE A 196 11.31 19.82 -26.30
C PHE A 196 11.61 21.16 -25.66
#